data_ed560be5ae49f88267d1709234ef26a0
#
_entry.id   ed560be5ae49f88267d1709234ef26a0
#
_cell.length_a   1.000
_cell.length_b   1.000
_cell.length_c   1.000
_cell.angle_alpha   90.00
_cell.angle_beta   90.00
_cell.angle_gamma   90.00
#
_symmetry.space_group_name_H-M   'P 1'
#
loop_
_entity.id
_entity.type
_entity.pdbx_description
1 polymer ?
#
loop_
_entity_poly.entity_id
_entity_poly.type
_entity_poly.pdbx_seq_one_letter_code
_entity_poly.pdbx_strand_id
1 'polypeptide(L)'
;MKIGCCAYSYRQYLLSGEMNLEDFIDTAVELGIDGVELTSYYFPKTDTNYLNSIKRYCFESGIDISGAAVGSKLTLADTKEREDQTTMIKEWLNYAMILGAPELRVFAGVTPDGHTDEQAFEWAVASLKECVPHAEKHGVIMALENHGGITRTSKQVIQLIEAVDSEWLRVNLDTGNYGLDPDVNPYEGM
;
A
#
# COMPACT_ATOMS: atom_id res chain seq x y z
N MET A 1 21.88 5.11 -0.69
CA MET A 1 20.45 4.92 -0.31
C MET A 1 19.64 5.31 -1.53
N LYS A 2 18.66 4.51 -1.93
CA LYS A 2 17.74 4.90 -3.00
C LYS A 2 16.63 5.77 -2.42
N ILE A 3 16.17 6.77 -3.19
CA ILE A 3 15.08 7.68 -2.82
C ILE A 3 13.92 7.43 -3.76
N GLY A 4 12.74 7.13 -3.21
CA GLY A 4 11.49 6.96 -3.95
C GLY A 4 10.54 8.14 -3.75
N CYS A 5 9.63 8.35 -4.70
CA CYS A 5 8.53 9.28 -4.58
C CYS A 5 7.20 8.56 -4.77
N CYS A 6 6.28 8.73 -3.80
CA CYS A 6 4.92 8.21 -3.91
C CYS A 6 4.06 9.16 -4.76
N ALA A 7 3.28 8.60 -5.69
CA ALA A 7 2.33 9.37 -6.51
C ALA A 7 1.32 10.18 -5.66
N TYR A 8 1.02 9.71 -4.44
CA TYR A 8 0.17 10.45 -3.51
C TYR A 8 0.73 11.82 -3.13
N SER A 9 2.03 12.05 -3.21
CA SER A 9 2.65 13.36 -2.98
C SER A 9 2.17 14.41 -4.00
N TYR A 10 1.78 13.97 -5.18
CA TYR A 10 1.25 14.79 -6.28
C TYR A 10 -0.28 14.70 -6.43
N ARG A 11 -0.98 14.20 -5.40
CA ARG A 11 -2.43 13.91 -5.45
C ARG A 11 -3.31 15.06 -5.95
N GLN A 12 -2.94 16.30 -5.66
CA GLN A 12 -3.73 17.46 -6.09
C GLN A 12 -3.73 17.58 -7.61
N TYR A 13 -2.57 17.45 -8.24
CA TYR A 13 -2.41 17.54 -9.70
C TYR A 13 -2.97 16.30 -10.42
N LEU A 14 -2.76 15.11 -9.84
CA LEU A 14 -3.28 13.86 -10.38
C LEU A 14 -4.82 13.79 -10.31
N LEU A 15 -5.43 14.27 -9.22
CA LEU A 15 -6.89 14.30 -9.08
C LEU A 15 -7.55 15.41 -9.90
N SER A 16 -6.88 16.54 -10.12
CA SER A 16 -7.41 17.62 -10.97
C SER A 16 -7.30 17.31 -12.47
N GLY A 17 -6.50 16.31 -12.83
CA GLY A 17 -6.18 16.00 -14.23
C GLY A 17 -5.16 16.93 -14.87
N GLU A 18 -4.52 17.82 -14.07
CA GLU A 18 -3.39 18.64 -14.52
C GLU A 18 -2.11 17.82 -14.75
N MET A 19 -2.07 16.60 -14.19
CA MET A 19 -0.97 15.63 -14.29
C MET A 19 -1.55 14.23 -14.46
N ASN A 20 -0.97 13.43 -15.35
CA ASN A 20 -1.22 11.98 -15.44
C ASN A 20 -0.06 11.19 -14.81
N LEU A 21 -0.08 9.85 -14.86
CA LEU A 21 0.98 9.03 -14.28
C LEU A 21 2.31 9.17 -15.01
N GLU A 22 2.28 9.34 -16.31
CA GLU A 22 3.47 9.55 -17.13
C GLU A 22 4.13 10.90 -16.79
N ASP A 23 3.35 11.98 -16.64
CA ASP A 23 3.85 13.29 -16.20
C ASP A 23 4.47 13.24 -14.79
N PHE A 24 3.88 12.44 -13.90
CA PHE A 24 4.44 12.20 -12.55
C PHE A 24 5.78 11.48 -12.63
N ILE A 25 5.91 10.46 -13.48
CA ILE A 25 7.16 9.72 -13.72
C ILE A 25 8.23 10.67 -14.25
N ASP A 26 7.90 11.49 -15.25
CA ASP A 26 8.83 12.49 -15.82
C ASP A 26 9.30 13.47 -14.75
N THR A 27 8.39 13.98 -13.92
CA THR A 27 8.72 14.86 -12.79
C THR A 27 9.69 14.19 -11.81
N ALA A 28 9.48 12.91 -11.49
CA ALA A 28 10.38 12.16 -10.61
C ALA A 28 11.78 11.99 -11.22
N VAL A 29 11.85 11.74 -12.54
CA VAL A 29 13.11 11.66 -13.28
C VAL A 29 13.84 13.00 -13.28
N GLU A 30 13.15 14.11 -13.58
CA GLU A 30 13.72 15.46 -13.56
C GLU A 30 14.29 15.86 -12.18
N LEU A 31 13.66 15.38 -11.10
CA LEU A 31 14.10 15.59 -9.72
C LEU A 31 15.27 14.66 -9.30
N GLY A 32 15.67 13.73 -10.15
CA GLY A 32 16.72 12.76 -9.85
C GLY A 32 16.30 11.72 -8.80
N ILE A 33 15.02 11.37 -8.76
CA ILE A 33 14.45 10.33 -7.88
C ILE A 33 14.80 8.95 -8.45
N ASP A 34 15.17 8.00 -7.58
CA ASP A 34 15.58 6.65 -8.01
C ASP A 34 14.39 5.74 -8.34
N GLY A 35 13.21 5.99 -7.77
CA GLY A 35 12.03 5.14 -7.98
C GLY A 35 10.70 5.81 -7.66
N VAL A 36 9.62 5.25 -8.18
CA VAL A 36 8.25 5.72 -7.97
C VAL A 36 7.39 4.66 -7.32
N GLU A 37 6.56 5.04 -6.33
CA GLU A 37 5.46 4.24 -5.84
C GLU A 37 4.17 4.67 -6.56
N LEU A 38 3.53 3.72 -7.22
CA LEU A 38 2.35 3.96 -8.05
C LEU A 38 1.07 3.64 -7.26
N THR A 39 0.30 4.68 -6.92
CA THR A 39 -0.92 4.54 -6.12
C THR A 39 -2.12 4.24 -7.02
N SER A 40 -2.91 3.24 -6.64
CA SER A 40 -4.08 2.72 -7.38
C SER A 40 -5.10 3.79 -7.80
N TYR A 41 -5.23 4.86 -7.02
CA TYR A 41 -6.21 5.92 -7.23
C TYR A 41 -6.04 6.70 -8.53
N TYR A 42 -4.84 6.67 -9.11
CA TYR A 42 -4.47 7.49 -10.26
C TYR A 42 -4.35 6.71 -11.56
N PHE A 43 -4.65 5.41 -11.51
CA PHE A 43 -4.72 4.58 -12.71
C PHE A 43 -6.06 4.78 -13.43
N PRO A 44 -6.08 5.29 -14.67
CA PRO A 44 -7.32 5.44 -15.41
C PRO A 44 -7.92 4.08 -15.81
N LYS A 45 -7.09 3.04 -15.88
CA LYS A 45 -7.45 1.66 -16.15
C LYS A 45 -6.34 0.71 -15.73
N THR A 46 -6.69 -0.56 -15.56
CA THR A 46 -5.80 -1.62 -15.08
C THR A 46 -5.69 -2.80 -16.05
N ASP A 47 -6.02 -2.59 -17.34
CA ASP A 47 -5.78 -3.63 -18.33
C ASP A 47 -4.27 -3.89 -18.53
N THR A 48 -3.92 -5.11 -18.89
CA THR A 48 -2.53 -5.55 -19.03
C THR A 48 -1.71 -4.69 -19.99
N ASN A 49 -2.34 -4.16 -21.05
CA ASN A 49 -1.63 -3.34 -22.03
C ASN A 49 -1.21 -2.00 -21.42
N TYR A 50 -2.09 -1.37 -20.63
CA TYR A 50 -1.77 -0.12 -19.94
C TYR A 50 -0.72 -0.33 -18.85
N LEU A 51 -0.87 -1.37 -18.01
CA LEU A 51 0.14 -1.69 -16.98
C LEU A 51 1.52 -1.93 -17.60
N ASN A 52 1.58 -2.70 -18.69
CA ASN A 52 2.83 -2.91 -19.44
C ASN A 52 3.37 -1.62 -20.08
N SER A 53 2.50 -0.69 -20.50
CA SER A 53 2.97 0.60 -21.04
C SER A 53 3.62 1.45 -19.95
N ILE A 54 3.06 1.51 -18.74
CA ILE A 54 3.66 2.21 -17.59
C ILE A 54 4.99 1.56 -17.19
N LYS A 55 5.04 0.22 -17.09
CA LYS A 55 6.28 -0.50 -16.82
C LYS A 55 7.38 -0.16 -17.82
N ARG A 56 7.04 -0.20 -19.11
CA ARG A 56 7.99 0.14 -20.19
C ARG A 56 8.41 1.60 -20.12
N TYR A 57 7.47 2.50 -19.82
CA TYR A 57 7.75 3.94 -19.70
C TYR A 57 8.77 4.20 -18.58
N CYS A 58 8.59 3.61 -17.41
CA CYS A 58 9.57 3.70 -16.32
C CYS A 58 10.93 3.15 -16.73
N PHE A 59 10.97 1.99 -17.41
CA PHE A 59 12.22 1.39 -17.88
C PHE A 59 12.95 2.28 -18.88
N GLU A 60 12.24 2.82 -19.88
CA GLU A 60 12.79 3.72 -20.90
C GLU A 60 13.27 5.05 -20.29
N SER A 61 12.61 5.54 -19.24
CA SER A 61 12.97 6.75 -18.48
C SER A 61 14.10 6.51 -17.46
N GLY A 62 14.51 5.27 -17.25
CA GLY A 62 15.60 4.91 -16.33
C GLY A 62 15.24 5.03 -14.83
N ILE A 63 13.96 4.92 -14.48
CA ILE A 63 13.46 5.00 -13.09
C ILE A 63 12.86 3.65 -12.66
N ASP A 64 13.11 3.24 -11.40
CA ASP A 64 12.56 2.01 -10.85
C ASP A 64 11.08 2.20 -10.43
N ILE A 65 10.25 1.16 -10.54
CA ILE A 65 8.99 1.08 -9.80
C ILE A 65 9.31 0.50 -8.43
N SER A 66 9.33 1.33 -7.40
CA SER A 66 9.69 0.93 -6.03
C SER A 66 8.56 0.17 -5.32
N GLY A 67 7.32 0.41 -5.70
CA GLY A 67 6.14 -0.24 -5.13
C GLY A 67 4.86 0.18 -5.83
N ALA A 68 3.78 -0.50 -5.46
CA ALA A 68 2.42 -0.09 -5.72
C ALA A 68 1.66 0.12 -4.40
N ALA A 69 0.54 0.86 -4.42
CA ALA A 69 -0.19 1.17 -3.20
C ALA A 69 -1.71 1.13 -3.42
N VAL A 70 -2.42 0.55 -2.46
CA VAL A 70 -3.89 0.55 -2.41
C VAL A 70 -4.41 1.13 -1.09
N GLY A 71 -5.60 1.71 -1.14
CA GLY A 71 -6.32 2.11 0.07
C GLY A 71 -7.26 1.00 0.50
N SER A 72 -6.84 0.18 1.46
CA SER A 72 -7.65 -0.93 1.98
C SER A 72 -8.23 -0.64 3.36
N LYS A 73 -9.35 -1.30 3.67
CA LYS A 73 -10.04 -1.24 4.97
C LYS A 73 -10.43 -2.64 5.38
N LEU A 74 -9.56 -3.32 6.15
CA LEU A 74 -9.73 -4.72 6.53
C LEU A 74 -10.51 -4.91 7.83
N THR A 75 -10.92 -3.81 8.47
CA THR A 75 -11.63 -3.76 9.74
C THR A 75 -13.14 -3.47 9.60
N LEU A 76 -13.67 -3.45 8.38
CA LEU A 76 -15.09 -3.20 8.13
C LEU A 76 -15.96 -4.24 8.84
N ALA A 77 -17.06 -3.81 9.49
CA ALA A 77 -17.95 -4.71 10.24
C ALA A 77 -18.70 -5.70 9.33
N ASP A 78 -19.08 -5.25 8.13
CA ASP A 78 -19.75 -6.09 7.14
C ASP A 78 -18.75 -7.05 6.48
N THR A 79 -19.10 -8.35 6.50
CA THR A 79 -18.24 -9.40 5.94
C THR A 79 -18.07 -9.26 4.43
N LYS A 80 -19.15 -8.91 3.71
CA LYS A 80 -19.09 -8.75 2.26
C LYS A 80 -18.19 -7.60 1.86
N GLU A 81 -18.27 -6.47 2.58
CA GLU A 81 -17.38 -5.34 2.33
C GLU A 81 -15.90 -5.71 2.59
N ARG A 82 -15.59 -6.54 3.61
CA ARG A 82 -14.22 -7.04 3.83
C ARG A 82 -13.76 -7.99 2.71
N GLU A 83 -14.64 -8.88 2.22
CA GLU A 83 -14.34 -9.74 1.07
C GLU A 83 -14.04 -8.93 -0.20
N ASP A 84 -14.75 -7.82 -0.42
CA ASP A 84 -14.49 -6.92 -1.53
C ASP A 84 -13.11 -6.23 -1.39
N GLN A 85 -12.69 -5.90 -0.15
CA GLN A 85 -11.36 -5.37 0.12
C GLN A 85 -10.25 -6.42 -0.15
N THR A 86 -10.44 -7.66 0.29
CA THR A 86 -9.46 -8.74 0.02
C THR A 86 -9.39 -9.06 -1.47
N THR A 87 -10.51 -9.02 -2.18
CA THR A 87 -10.57 -9.20 -3.62
C THR A 87 -9.76 -8.11 -4.34
N MET A 88 -9.98 -6.86 -3.98
CA MET A 88 -9.22 -5.72 -4.50
C MET A 88 -7.72 -5.85 -4.26
N ILE A 89 -7.30 -6.26 -3.04
CA ILE A 89 -5.87 -6.49 -2.74
C ILE A 89 -5.29 -7.60 -3.63
N LYS A 90 -5.99 -8.72 -3.80
CA LYS A 90 -5.56 -9.83 -4.65
C LYS A 90 -5.40 -9.43 -6.12
N GLU A 91 -6.32 -8.61 -6.63
CA GLU A 91 -6.21 -8.04 -7.98
C GLU A 91 -4.97 -7.14 -8.09
N TRP A 92 -4.74 -6.27 -7.11
CA TRP A 92 -3.58 -5.37 -7.11
C TRP A 92 -2.25 -6.08 -6.90
N LEU A 93 -2.20 -7.20 -6.20
CA LEU A 93 -1.01 -8.07 -6.17
C LEU A 93 -0.66 -8.59 -7.58
N ASN A 94 -1.67 -8.97 -8.37
CA ASN A 94 -1.45 -9.34 -9.77
C ASN A 94 -0.99 -8.13 -10.62
N TYR A 95 -1.58 -6.95 -10.43
CA TYR A 95 -1.19 -5.76 -11.17
C TYR A 95 0.23 -5.28 -10.78
N ALA A 96 0.59 -5.35 -9.50
CA ALA A 96 1.93 -5.06 -9.01
C ALA A 96 2.98 -5.99 -9.66
N MET A 97 2.69 -7.29 -9.76
CA MET A 97 3.54 -8.25 -10.49
C MET A 97 3.71 -7.83 -11.97
N ILE A 98 2.62 -7.47 -12.67
CA ILE A 98 2.68 -7.04 -14.07
C ILE A 98 3.52 -5.76 -14.21
N LEU A 99 3.33 -4.78 -13.32
CA LEU A 99 4.12 -3.55 -13.25
C LEU A 99 5.60 -3.82 -12.94
N GLY A 100 5.90 -4.93 -12.28
CA GLY A 100 7.23 -5.23 -11.76
C GLY A 100 7.53 -4.56 -10.42
N ALA A 101 6.48 -4.10 -9.72
CA ALA A 101 6.58 -3.57 -8.37
C ALA A 101 6.88 -4.71 -7.38
N PRO A 102 7.93 -4.58 -6.52
CA PRO A 102 8.30 -5.64 -5.58
C PRO A 102 7.35 -5.75 -4.38
N GLU A 103 6.60 -4.69 -4.13
CA GLU A 103 5.68 -4.62 -3.00
C GLU A 103 4.35 -3.95 -3.37
N LEU A 104 3.33 -4.27 -2.56
CA LEU A 104 2.04 -3.60 -2.54
C LEU A 104 1.76 -3.08 -1.12
N ARG A 105 1.76 -1.76 -0.95
CA ARG A 105 1.38 -1.13 0.31
C ARG A 105 -0.11 -1.30 0.56
N VAL A 106 -0.47 -1.73 1.79
CA VAL A 106 -1.85 -1.94 2.26
C VAL A 106 -2.07 -1.28 3.62
N PHE A 107 -3.32 -0.94 3.93
CA PHE A 107 -3.75 -0.47 5.25
C PHE A 107 -4.59 -1.55 5.96
N ALA A 108 -4.52 -1.59 7.30
CA ALA A 108 -5.45 -2.41 8.08
C ALA A 108 -6.81 -1.71 8.24
N GLY A 109 -6.83 -0.48 8.72
CA GLY A 109 -8.04 0.30 8.93
C GLY A 109 -8.23 0.74 10.39
N VAL A 110 -9.41 1.29 10.66
CA VAL A 110 -9.81 1.78 11.98
C VAL A 110 -10.90 0.88 12.57
N THR A 111 -11.04 0.86 13.88
CA THR A 111 -12.12 0.15 14.56
C THR A 111 -13.46 0.81 14.23
N PRO A 112 -14.44 0.08 13.68
CA PRO A 112 -15.75 0.65 13.37
C PRO A 112 -16.56 0.94 14.64
N ASP A 113 -17.48 1.91 14.54
CA ASP A 113 -18.38 2.25 15.63
C ASP A 113 -19.15 1.03 16.15
N GLY A 114 -19.23 0.89 17.47
CA GLY A 114 -19.92 -0.22 18.13
C GLY A 114 -19.14 -1.54 18.20
N HIS A 115 -17.89 -1.56 17.75
CA HIS A 115 -17.00 -2.72 17.80
C HIS A 115 -15.75 -2.45 18.65
N THR A 116 -15.02 -3.52 18.99
CA THR A 116 -13.79 -3.43 19.78
C THR A 116 -12.54 -3.53 18.90
N ASP A 117 -11.41 -3.06 19.43
CA ASP A 117 -10.11 -3.17 18.74
C ASP A 117 -9.73 -4.64 18.53
N GLU A 118 -10.12 -5.54 19.44
CA GLU A 118 -9.89 -6.99 19.30
C GLU A 118 -10.64 -7.56 18.10
N GLN A 119 -11.92 -7.17 17.91
CA GLN A 119 -12.71 -7.61 16.76
C GLN A 119 -12.11 -7.08 15.45
N ALA A 120 -11.74 -5.80 15.41
CA ALA A 120 -11.10 -5.18 14.25
C ALA A 120 -9.75 -5.87 13.92
N PHE A 121 -8.97 -6.20 14.95
CA PHE A 121 -7.73 -6.94 14.81
C PHE A 121 -7.95 -8.34 14.20
N GLU A 122 -8.90 -9.11 14.73
CA GLU A 122 -9.23 -10.45 14.21
C GLU A 122 -9.65 -10.40 12.73
N TRP A 123 -10.46 -9.43 12.35
CA TRP A 123 -10.88 -9.25 10.96
C TRP A 123 -9.71 -8.88 10.04
N ALA A 124 -8.84 -7.98 10.48
CA ALA A 124 -7.66 -7.60 9.71
C ALA A 124 -6.69 -8.79 9.52
N VAL A 125 -6.44 -9.56 10.59
CA VAL A 125 -5.60 -10.77 10.53
C VAL A 125 -6.18 -11.80 9.55
N ALA A 126 -7.49 -12.07 9.64
CA ALA A 126 -8.16 -13.01 8.73
C ALA A 126 -8.04 -12.56 7.27
N SER A 127 -8.32 -11.28 7.00
CA SER A 127 -8.24 -10.70 5.65
C SER A 127 -6.80 -10.73 5.09
N LEU A 128 -5.80 -10.39 5.90
CA LEU A 128 -4.40 -10.44 5.48
C LEU A 128 -3.96 -11.88 5.20
N LYS A 129 -4.31 -12.84 6.06
CA LYS A 129 -4.04 -14.27 5.83
C LYS A 129 -4.65 -14.78 4.53
N GLU A 130 -5.84 -14.32 4.18
CA GLU A 130 -6.50 -14.68 2.92
C GLU A 130 -5.75 -14.15 1.68
N CYS A 131 -5.04 -13.02 1.81
CA CYS A 131 -4.25 -12.43 0.73
C CYS A 131 -2.84 -13.05 0.59
N VAL A 132 -2.27 -13.61 1.66
CA VAL A 132 -0.89 -14.16 1.69
C VAL A 132 -0.61 -15.13 0.53
N PRO A 133 -1.45 -16.14 0.23
CA PRO A 133 -1.17 -17.07 -0.88
C PRO A 133 -1.10 -16.39 -2.26
N HIS A 134 -1.78 -15.25 -2.42
CA HIS A 134 -1.71 -14.46 -3.65
C HIS A 134 -0.42 -13.64 -3.70
N ALA A 135 0.01 -13.05 -2.60
CA ALA A 135 1.28 -12.37 -2.48
C ALA A 135 2.45 -13.32 -2.82
N GLU A 136 2.49 -14.48 -2.21
CA GLU A 136 3.46 -15.53 -2.47
C GLU A 136 3.46 -15.97 -3.94
N LYS A 137 2.29 -16.29 -4.49
CA LYS A 137 2.13 -16.72 -5.88
C LYS A 137 2.68 -15.72 -6.90
N HIS A 138 2.51 -14.43 -6.63
CA HIS A 138 2.93 -13.36 -7.51
C HIS A 138 4.33 -12.82 -7.21
N GLY A 139 4.95 -13.24 -6.10
CA GLY A 139 6.26 -12.74 -5.68
C GLY A 139 6.24 -11.27 -5.29
N VAL A 140 5.12 -10.78 -4.73
CA VAL A 140 4.91 -9.38 -4.32
C VAL A 140 4.70 -9.34 -2.82
N ILE A 141 5.52 -8.57 -2.10
CA ILE A 141 5.39 -8.37 -0.65
C ILE A 141 4.17 -7.48 -0.37
N MET A 142 3.29 -7.89 0.53
CA MET A 142 2.33 -6.97 1.14
C MET A 142 3.05 -6.13 2.20
N ALA A 143 3.08 -4.81 2.04
CA ALA A 143 3.73 -3.89 2.94
C ALA A 143 2.65 -3.15 3.78
N LEU A 144 2.45 -3.61 5.03
CA LEU A 144 1.48 -3.03 5.94
C LEU A 144 1.99 -1.70 6.48
N GLU A 145 1.26 -0.61 6.21
CA GLU A 145 1.60 0.71 6.71
C GLU A 145 0.99 0.99 8.08
N ASN A 146 1.78 1.61 8.96
CA ASN A 146 1.28 2.23 10.18
C ASN A 146 0.50 3.50 9.83
N HIS A 147 -0.83 3.39 9.75
CA HIS A 147 -1.74 4.46 9.27
C HIS A 147 -2.89 4.74 10.25
N GLY A 148 -2.57 4.92 11.52
CA GLY A 148 -3.58 5.13 12.57
C GLY A 148 -4.44 3.90 12.85
N GLY A 149 -5.60 4.08 13.48
CA GLY A 149 -6.51 2.98 13.80
C GLY A 149 -5.84 1.86 14.58
N ILE A 150 -5.99 0.62 14.10
CA ILE A 150 -5.37 -0.57 14.72
C ILE A 150 -3.89 -0.76 14.36
N THR A 151 -3.29 0.18 13.63
CA THR A 151 -1.86 0.25 13.29
C THR A 151 -1.22 1.56 13.76
N ARG A 152 -1.81 2.22 14.76
CA ARG A 152 -1.39 3.51 15.29
C ARG A 152 -0.02 3.46 15.97
N THR A 153 0.32 2.34 16.60
CA THR A 153 1.57 2.13 17.31
C THR A 153 2.39 1.01 16.69
N SER A 154 3.72 1.07 16.85
CA SER A 154 4.62 -0.01 16.42
C SER A 154 4.24 -1.37 17.04
N LYS A 155 3.82 -1.37 18.33
CA LYS A 155 3.37 -2.59 19.01
C LYS A 155 2.17 -3.23 18.30
N GLN A 156 1.19 -2.44 17.89
CA GLN A 156 0.01 -2.95 17.15
C GLN A 156 0.41 -3.49 15.77
N VAL A 157 1.31 -2.82 15.06
CA VAL A 157 1.84 -3.30 13.78
C VAL A 157 2.56 -4.64 13.95
N ILE A 158 3.46 -4.74 14.94
CA ILE A 158 4.19 -5.98 15.24
C ILE A 158 3.21 -7.11 15.56
N GLN A 159 2.20 -6.86 16.39
CA GLN A 159 1.18 -7.85 16.73
C GLN A 159 0.44 -8.38 15.49
N LEU A 160 0.09 -7.50 14.54
CA LEU A 160 -0.54 -7.91 13.27
C LEU A 160 0.40 -8.77 12.43
N ILE A 161 1.66 -8.36 12.26
CA ILE A 161 2.67 -9.11 11.50
C ILE A 161 2.89 -10.50 12.11
N GLU A 162 3.06 -10.58 13.43
CA GLU A 162 3.25 -11.85 14.16
C GLU A 162 2.00 -12.75 14.07
N ALA A 163 0.79 -12.18 14.20
CA ALA A 163 -0.45 -12.94 14.12
C ALA A 163 -0.72 -13.51 12.71
N VAL A 164 -0.31 -12.79 11.65
CA VAL A 164 -0.42 -13.29 10.27
C VAL A 164 0.63 -14.37 10.00
N ASP A 165 1.85 -14.22 10.56
CA ASP A 165 2.95 -15.18 10.51
C ASP A 165 3.31 -15.59 9.07
N SER A 166 3.71 -14.60 8.25
CA SER A 166 4.07 -14.84 6.85
C SER A 166 5.28 -14.02 6.42
N GLU A 167 6.15 -14.61 5.62
CA GLU A 167 7.26 -13.91 4.98
C GLU A 167 6.80 -12.93 3.89
N TRP A 168 5.57 -13.05 3.43
CA TRP A 168 4.96 -12.21 2.39
C TRP A 168 4.19 -11.01 2.95
N LEU A 169 4.21 -10.80 4.28
CA LEU A 169 3.73 -9.59 4.94
C LEU A 169 4.88 -8.91 5.68
N ARG A 170 5.15 -7.65 5.36
CA ARG A 170 6.20 -6.82 5.96
C ARG A 170 5.65 -5.44 6.28
N VAL A 171 6.47 -4.59 6.86
CA VAL A 171 6.07 -3.24 7.28
C VAL A 171 6.49 -2.22 6.22
N ASN A 172 5.55 -1.37 5.82
CA ASN A 172 5.85 -0.06 5.23
C ASN A 172 5.87 0.96 6.38
N LEU A 173 7.05 1.38 6.79
CA LEU A 173 7.21 2.30 7.90
C LEU A 173 6.99 3.75 7.45
N ASP A 174 5.88 4.35 7.85
CA ASP A 174 5.63 5.78 7.71
C ASP A 174 5.98 6.49 9.04
N THR A 175 7.11 7.18 9.06
CA THR A 175 7.58 7.91 10.24
C THR A 175 6.71 9.14 10.54
N GLY A 176 6.04 9.71 9.54
CA GLY A 176 5.13 10.86 9.69
C GLY A 176 3.85 10.50 10.42
N ASN A 177 3.31 9.31 10.17
CA ASN A 177 2.05 8.86 10.77
C ASN A 177 2.13 8.67 12.29
N TYR A 178 3.29 8.35 12.85
CA TYR A 178 3.46 8.31 14.30
C TYR A 178 3.39 9.69 14.96
N GLY A 179 3.70 10.76 14.21
CA GLY A 179 3.62 12.14 14.72
C GLY A 179 2.21 12.74 14.68
N LEU A 180 1.24 12.05 14.08
CA LEU A 180 -0.15 12.52 13.98
C LEU A 180 -0.96 12.25 15.24
N ASP A 181 -0.54 11.31 16.09
CA ASP A 181 -1.19 10.97 17.34
C ASP A 181 -0.38 11.54 18.52
N PRO A 182 -0.93 12.50 19.29
CA PRO A 182 -0.20 13.13 20.40
C PRO A 182 0.13 12.16 21.55
N ASP A 183 -0.57 11.00 21.61
CA ASP A 183 -0.35 9.98 22.64
C ASP A 183 0.69 8.92 22.21
N VAL A 184 1.21 9.03 20.99
CA VAL A 184 2.23 8.12 20.45
C VAL A 184 3.57 8.83 20.36
N ASN A 185 4.59 8.28 21.01
CA ASN A 185 5.96 8.77 20.84
C ASN A 185 6.51 8.25 19.49
N PRO A 186 6.74 9.14 18.50
CA PRO A 186 7.19 8.70 17.17
C PRO A 186 8.53 7.98 17.19
N TYR A 187 9.39 8.26 18.19
CA TYR A 187 10.71 7.64 18.30
C TYR A 187 10.69 6.22 18.88
N GLU A 188 9.60 5.83 19.56
CA GLU A 188 9.44 4.44 20.03
C GLU A 188 9.00 3.48 18.92
N GLY A 189 8.51 4.03 17.81
CA GLY A 189 8.05 3.27 16.64
C GLY A 189 9.13 2.98 15.60
N MET A 190 10.23 3.69 15.68
CA MET A 190 11.36 3.59 14.76
C MET A 190 12.51 2.76 15.37
#